data_8cdf911033a0c14195baf5f6d7c1654f
#
_entry.id   8cdf911033a0c14195baf5f6d7c1654f
#
_cell.length_a   1.000
_cell.length_b   1.000
_cell.length_c   1.000
_cell.angle_alpha   90.00
_cell.angle_beta   90.00
_cell.angle_gamma   90.00
#
_symmetry.space_group_name_H-M   'P 1'
#
loop_
_entity.id
_entity.type
_entity.pdbx_description
1 polymer ?
#
loop_
_entity_poly.entity_id
_entity_poly.type
_entity_poly.pdbx_seq_one_letter_code
_entity_poly.pdbx_strand_id
1 'polypeptide(L)'
;MQICVAAGEVSGDQILAPILSRVSESAAVTFSGIAGPQMIAAGTYPLFPMDRLSVMGIMEVLPRIPELLSIRRQMKHYLKASRPSALITCDAPDFNLPLCAYAKSLGIPAIHVVSPSVWAWRRHRIPRIAKQLDRLLCVFPFEPELYANTGLHCDFIGHPLAADIQFNPDPADARRALDLPMSGPILGILPGSRNAEVKRLLPLFLQVFDRLLDEDPDLIGVIPVASDALTAEIQSKVAGRPCRVVFGQSRQVMAASTAVLLASGTAALESVLTGRPTVAAYRMNPWTYRLVKGKLETEFVTLPNYLAHQALIPELIQDHATTQAIVSAIQPQLKEGVSDLFLAQARSIHETLTGDVTARASDAILDELL
;
A
#
# COMPACT_ATOMS: atom_id res chain seq x y z
N MET A 1 -3.28 30.73 9.73
CA MET A 1 -2.47 29.78 10.56
C MET A 1 -1.38 29.17 9.69
N GLN A 2 -0.22 28.87 10.26
CA GLN A 2 0.83 28.15 9.53
C GLN A 2 0.89 26.69 10.00
N ILE A 3 0.88 25.75 9.06
CA ILE A 3 0.93 24.30 9.34
C ILE A 3 2.20 23.73 8.69
N CYS A 4 2.96 22.98 9.47
CA CYS A 4 4.10 22.23 8.95
C CYS A 4 3.64 20.84 8.47
N VAL A 5 4.13 20.41 7.30
CA VAL A 5 3.74 19.12 6.70
C VAL A 5 4.96 18.28 6.35
N ALA A 6 4.84 16.95 6.39
CA ALA A 6 5.89 16.06 5.92
C ALA A 6 5.33 14.76 5.36
N ALA A 7 5.42 14.61 4.04
CA ALA A 7 5.21 13.34 3.34
C ALA A 7 6.55 12.64 3.12
N GLY A 8 6.61 11.35 3.42
CA GLY A 8 7.84 10.56 3.26
C GLY A 8 7.90 9.73 1.99
N GLU A 9 6.76 9.47 1.36
CA GLU A 9 6.61 8.60 0.19
C GLU A 9 5.60 9.19 -0.79
N VAL A 10 5.57 8.66 -2.02
CA VAL A 10 4.62 9.08 -3.07
C VAL A 10 3.16 8.89 -2.62
N SER A 11 2.89 7.79 -1.91
CA SER A 11 1.57 7.54 -1.30
C SER A 11 1.16 8.64 -0.33
N GLY A 12 2.07 9.10 0.51
CA GLY A 12 1.82 10.19 1.46
C GLY A 12 1.52 11.53 0.78
N ASP A 13 2.21 11.83 -0.32
CA ASP A 13 1.94 13.01 -1.15
C ASP A 13 0.53 12.96 -1.76
N GLN A 14 0.15 11.80 -2.31
CA GLN A 14 -1.17 11.56 -2.90
C GLN A 14 -2.30 11.65 -1.86
N ILE A 15 -2.05 11.16 -0.64
CA ILE A 15 -3.05 11.19 0.44
C ILE A 15 -3.19 12.61 1.02
N LEU A 16 -2.07 13.29 1.30
CA LEU A 16 -2.11 14.60 1.94
C LEU A 16 -2.59 15.71 1.01
N ALA A 17 -2.25 15.70 -0.28
CA ALA A 17 -2.59 16.79 -1.19
C ALA A 17 -4.09 17.15 -1.20
N PRO A 18 -5.04 16.22 -1.40
CA PRO A 18 -6.47 16.55 -1.36
C PRO A 18 -6.95 16.98 0.03
N ILE A 19 -6.37 16.41 1.10
CA ILE A 19 -6.71 16.78 2.48
C ILE A 19 -6.29 18.23 2.76
N LEU A 20 -5.06 18.61 2.37
CA LEU A 20 -4.57 19.98 2.56
C LEU A 20 -5.36 21.00 1.74
N SER A 21 -5.75 20.65 0.51
CA SER A 21 -6.63 21.49 -0.31
C SER A 21 -7.94 21.77 0.42
N ARG A 22 -8.62 20.74 0.95
CA ARG A 22 -9.87 20.89 1.66
C ARG A 22 -9.73 21.67 2.99
N VAL A 23 -8.65 21.46 3.71
CA VAL A 23 -8.34 22.25 4.92
C VAL A 23 -8.18 23.75 4.56
N SER A 24 -7.52 24.06 3.42
CA SER A 24 -7.39 25.45 2.94
C SER A 24 -8.72 26.11 2.55
N GLU A 25 -9.67 25.34 2.06
CA GLU A 25 -11.01 25.82 1.74
C GLU A 25 -11.80 26.21 3.01
N SER A 26 -11.53 25.52 4.12
CA SER A 26 -12.27 25.69 5.38
C SER A 26 -11.63 26.69 6.33
N ALA A 27 -10.33 26.97 6.20
CA ALA A 27 -9.57 27.85 7.10
C ALA A 27 -8.46 28.60 6.36
N ALA A 28 -8.16 29.82 6.81
CA ALA A 28 -7.03 30.59 6.28
C ALA A 28 -5.69 30.01 6.77
N VAL A 29 -5.16 29.02 6.05
CA VAL A 29 -3.95 28.29 6.39
C VAL A 29 -2.91 28.37 5.29
N THR A 30 -1.63 28.27 5.67
CA THR A 30 -0.49 28.10 4.77
C THR A 30 0.29 26.87 5.17
N PHE A 31 0.75 26.11 4.18
CA PHE A 31 1.51 24.88 4.41
C PHE A 31 2.96 25.05 3.99
N SER A 32 3.87 24.47 4.76
CA SER A 32 5.28 24.42 4.43
C SER A 32 5.93 23.16 5.03
N GLY A 33 6.90 22.58 4.32
CA GLY A 33 7.56 21.40 4.86
C GLY A 33 8.17 20.49 3.81
N ILE A 34 8.06 19.17 4.01
CA ILE A 34 8.53 18.16 3.08
C ILE A 34 7.35 17.74 2.22
N ALA A 35 7.42 18.07 0.93
CA ALA A 35 6.29 17.90 0.03
C ALA A 35 6.72 17.28 -1.30
N GLY A 36 5.82 16.49 -1.87
CA GLY A 36 5.90 15.99 -3.23
C GLY A 36 5.15 16.89 -4.21
N PRO A 37 5.13 16.52 -5.51
CA PRO A 37 4.53 17.33 -6.56
C PRO A 37 3.04 17.66 -6.34
N GLN A 38 2.26 16.73 -5.77
CA GLN A 38 0.83 16.95 -5.57
C GLN A 38 0.54 17.92 -4.41
N MET A 39 1.26 17.78 -3.30
CA MET A 39 1.16 18.75 -2.19
C MET A 39 1.64 20.14 -2.60
N ILE A 40 2.68 20.25 -3.45
CA ILE A 40 3.13 21.53 -3.99
C ILE A 40 2.04 22.14 -4.89
N ALA A 41 1.42 21.35 -5.76
CA ALA A 41 0.29 21.78 -6.57
C ALA A 41 -0.92 22.22 -5.72
N ALA A 42 -1.09 21.62 -4.53
CA ALA A 42 -2.10 21.99 -3.54
C ALA A 42 -1.70 23.21 -2.66
N GLY A 43 -0.60 23.92 -3.01
CA GLY A 43 -0.21 25.17 -2.36
C GLY A 43 0.80 25.02 -1.21
N THR A 44 1.41 23.85 -1.01
CA THR A 44 2.45 23.66 -0.01
C THR A 44 3.79 24.26 -0.47
N TYR A 45 4.41 25.10 0.38
CA TYR A 45 5.77 25.59 0.14
C TYR A 45 6.80 24.53 0.56
N PRO A 46 7.59 23.96 -0.39
CA PRO A 46 8.55 22.91 -0.09
C PRO A 46 9.80 23.47 0.57
N LEU A 47 10.09 23.07 1.81
CA LEU A 47 11.40 23.30 2.46
C LEU A 47 12.40 22.24 1.98
N PHE A 48 11.93 21.02 1.76
CA PHE A 48 12.68 19.92 1.18
C PHE A 48 11.81 19.15 0.21
N PRO A 49 12.35 18.73 -0.95
CA PRO A 49 11.63 17.83 -1.84
C PRO A 49 11.50 16.42 -1.21
N MET A 50 10.36 15.81 -1.35
CA MET A 50 10.04 14.47 -0.79
C MET A 50 10.99 13.38 -1.29
N ASP A 51 11.48 13.48 -2.53
CA ASP A 51 12.39 12.50 -3.15
C ASP A 51 13.63 12.22 -2.31
N ARG A 52 14.02 13.17 -1.48
CA ARG A 52 15.13 13.01 -0.54
C ARG A 52 14.82 12.03 0.60
N LEU A 53 13.56 11.77 0.90
CA LEU A 53 13.10 10.82 1.91
C LEU A 53 12.71 9.46 1.30
N SER A 54 12.30 9.45 0.03
CA SER A 54 11.86 8.25 -0.68
C SER A 54 13.02 7.30 -0.95
N VAL A 55 13.40 6.50 0.03
CA VAL A 55 14.46 5.50 -0.06
C VAL A 55 13.85 4.14 0.22
N MET A 56 13.87 3.26 -0.77
CA MET A 56 13.30 1.93 -0.65
C MET A 56 14.40 0.86 -0.49
N GLY A 57 14.37 0.17 0.66
CA GLY A 57 15.24 -0.97 0.95
C GLY A 57 16.44 -0.65 1.86
N ILE A 58 16.80 -1.62 2.72
CA ILE A 58 17.84 -1.46 3.75
C ILE A 58 19.19 -1.05 3.14
N MET A 59 19.55 -1.61 1.98
CA MET A 59 20.84 -1.32 1.33
C MET A 59 20.91 0.09 0.74
N GLU A 60 19.77 0.67 0.34
CA GLU A 60 19.69 2.02 -0.20
C GLU A 60 19.56 3.08 0.90
N VAL A 61 18.99 2.70 2.04
CA VAL A 61 18.83 3.58 3.20
C VAL A 61 20.15 3.85 3.91
N LEU A 62 21.01 2.83 4.08
CA LEU A 62 22.25 2.92 4.87
C LEU A 62 23.15 4.10 4.45
N PRO A 63 23.49 4.31 3.16
CA PRO A 63 24.33 5.43 2.73
C PRO A 63 23.66 6.80 2.94
N ARG A 64 22.32 6.85 2.97
CA ARG A 64 21.55 8.10 3.06
C ARG A 64 21.15 8.47 4.48
N ILE A 65 21.45 7.64 5.49
CA ILE A 65 21.15 7.93 6.90
C ILE A 65 21.69 9.29 7.34
N PRO A 66 22.94 9.71 7.04
CA PRO A 66 23.44 11.03 7.44
C PRO A 66 22.61 12.18 6.86
N GLU A 67 22.19 12.06 5.59
CA GLU A 67 21.33 13.04 4.91
C GLU A 67 19.96 13.12 5.60
N LEU A 68 19.31 11.98 5.82
CA LEU A 68 17.99 11.91 6.48
C LEU A 68 18.03 12.50 7.89
N LEU A 69 19.10 12.24 8.65
CA LEU A 69 19.31 12.84 9.97
C LEU A 69 19.53 14.35 9.89
N SER A 70 20.25 14.83 8.86
CA SER A 70 20.45 16.26 8.61
C SER A 70 19.13 16.97 8.30
N ILE A 71 18.32 16.41 7.37
CA ILE A 71 16.98 16.95 7.03
C ILE A 71 16.11 16.99 8.28
N ARG A 72 16.05 15.90 9.05
CA ARG A 72 15.27 15.88 10.29
C ARG A 72 15.73 16.91 11.32
N ARG A 73 17.05 17.16 11.43
CA ARG A 73 17.58 18.21 12.30
C ARG A 73 17.15 19.60 11.83
N GLN A 74 17.18 19.85 10.52
CA GLN A 74 16.75 21.11 9.93
C GLN A 74 15.25 21.33 10.12
N MET A 75 14.42 20.29 9.95
CA MET A 75 12.99 20.34 10.23
C MET A 75 12.71 20.65 11.71
N LYS A 76 13.46 20.05 12.64
CA LYS A 76 13.34 20.37 14.08
C LYS A 76 13.70 21.84 14.35
N HIS A 77 14.75 22.35 13.70
CA HIS A 77 15.12 23.76 13.82
C HIS A 77 14.00 24.67 13.29
N TYR A 78 13.43 24.32 12.13
CA TYR A 78 12.29 25.03 11.55
C TYR A 78 11.08 25.06 12.50
N LEU A 79 10.66 23.91 13.04
CA LEU A 79 9.55 23.82 14.01
C LEU A 79 9.78 24.70 15.25
N LYS A 80 11.03 24.75 15.76
CA LYS A 80 11.38 25.60 16.90
C LYS A 80 11.33 27.09 16.58
N ALA A 81 11.74 27.47 15.37
CA ALA A 81 11.82 28.88 14.95
C ALA A 81 10.45 29.41 14.51
N SER A 82 9.71 28.68 13.68
CA SER A 82 8.45 29.13 13.09
C SER A 82 7.23 28.91 13.99
N ARG A 83 7.29 27.97 14.95
CA ARG A 83 6.19 27.63 15.84
C ARG A 83 4.85 27.47 15.11
N PRO A 84 4.75 26.54 14.13
CA PRO A 84 3.51 26.35 13.40
C PRO A 84 2.38 25.89 14.34
N SER A 85 1.15 26.13 13.92
CA SER A 85 -0.06 25.73 14.68
C SER A 85 -0.19 24.23 14.82
N ALA A 86 0.33 23.46 13.87
CA ALA A 86 0.41 21.98 13.93
C ALA A 86 1.51 21.45 13.03
N LEU A 87 1.88 20.18 13.27
CA LEU A 87 2.65 19.34 12.38
C LEU A 87 1.77 18.18 11.88
N ILE A 88 1.58 18.07 10.56
CA ILE A 88 0.88 16.96 9.92
C ILE A 88 1.89 16.13 9.13
N THR A 89 1.95 14.84 9.41
CA THR A 89 2.88 13.92 8.76
C THR A 89 2.14 12.74 8.14
N CYS A 90 2.70 12.17 7.07
CA CYS A 90 2.15 10.98 6.44
C CYS A 90 3.26 9.99 6.05
N ASP A 91 3.02 8.70 6.25
CA ASP A 91 3.96 7.62 5.94
C ASP A 91 5.34 7.77 6.63
N ALA A 92 6.34 6.98 6.18
CA ALA A 92 7.73 7.00 6.67
C ALA A 92 7.85 7.13 8.20
N PRO A 93 7.27 6.23 9.01
CA PRO A 93 7.13 6.40 10.46
C PRO A 93 8.50 6.51 11.18
N ASP A 94 9.55 5.89 10.67
CA ASP A 94 10.88 5.95 11.28
C ASP A 94 11.54 7.34 11.11
N PHE A 95 11.11 8.13 10.13
CA PHE A 95 11.48 9.52 9.96
C PHE A 95 10.50 10.45 10.69
N ASN A 96 9.20 10.29 10.48
CA ASN A 96 8.17 11.23 10.91
C ASN A 96 7.85 11.16 12.41
N LEU A 97 7.74 9.98 13.02
CA LEU A 97 7.39 9.86 14.44
C LEU A 97 8.38 10.55 15.39
N PRO A 98 9.73 10.48 15.19
CA PRO A 98 10.66 11.29 15.98
C PRO A 98 10.55 12.80 15.75
N LEU A 99 10.01 13.23 14.59
CA LEU A 99 9.72 14.63 14.33
C LEU A 99 8.45 15.08 15.06
N CYS A 100 7.40 14.23 15.04
CA CYS A 100 6.16 14.42 15.80
C CYS A 100 6.44 14.53 17.32
N ALA A 101 7.23 13.61 17.86
CA ALA A 101 7.63 13.66 19.27
C ALA A 101 8.34 14.99 19.63
N TYR A 102 9.14 15.52 18.73
CA TYR A 102 9.80 16.81 18.93
C TYR A 102 8.80 17.98 18.85
N ALA A 103 7.88 17.98 17.89
CA ALA A 103 6.82 18.99 17.79
C ALA A 103 5.98 19.03 19.08
N LYS A 104 5.55 17.87 19.55
CA LYS A 104 4.80 17.72 20.81
C LYS A 104 5.58 18.25 22.01
N SER A 105 6.90 18.03 22.08
CA SER A 105 7.74 18.59 23.14
C SER A 105 7.85 20.14 23.12
N LEU A 106 7.49 20.75 22.01
CA LEU A 106 7.37 22.18 21.85
C LEU A 106 5.95 22.70 22.09
N GLY A 107 4.97 21.85 22.40
CA GLY A 107 3.56 22.21 22.51
C GLY A 107 2.89 22.42 21.15
N ILE A 108 3.43 21.86 20.07
CA ILE A 108 2.88 21.91 18.71
C ILE A 108 2.13 20.60 18.51
N PRO A 109 0.80 20.62 18.27
CA PRO A 109 0.01 19.43 17.97
C PRO A 109 0.61 18.62 16.83
N ALA A 110 0.71 17.29 17.01
CA ALA A 110 1.33 16.38 16.07
C ALA A 110 0.32 15.34 15.59
N ILE A 111 -0.07 15.46 14.32
CA ILE A 111 -1.02 14.57 13.65
C ILE A 111 -0.28 13.69 12.67
N HIS A 112 -0.52 12.38 12.71
CA HIS A 112 0.05 11.44 11.75
C HIS A 112 -1.05 10.74 10.96
N VAL A 113 -0.91 10.75 9.65
CA VAL A 113 -1.84 10.10 8.72
C VAL A 113 -1.20 8.79 8.25
N VAL A 114 -1.97 7.72 8.23
CA VAL A 114 -1.59 6.33 7.99
C VAL A 114 -0.84 5.71 9.17
N SER A 115 -1.53 4.86 9.92
CA SER A 115 -0.95 4.13 11.05
C SER A 115 0.23 3.25 10.59
N PRO A 116 1.35 3.25 11.31
CA PRO A 116 2.40 2.26 11.06
C PRO A 116 1.86 0.84 11.17
N SER A 117 2.30 -0.07 10.29
CA SER A 117 1.84 -1.48 10.24
C SER A 117 2.30 -2.29 11.46
N VAL A 118 1.95 -1.83 12.67
CA VAL A 118 2.31 -2.47 13.94
C VAL A 118 1.46 -3.70 14.25
N TRP A 119 0.30 -3.83 13.60
CA TRP A 119 -0.65 -4.91 13.79
C TRP A 119 -0.07 -6.29 13.43
N ALA A 120 0.82 -6.35 12.45
CA ALA A 120 1.34 -7.60 11.92
C ALA A 120 2.48 -8.20 12.77
N TRP A 121 3.34 -7.39 13.42
CA TRP A 121 4.57 -7.91 14.04
C TRP A 121 5.29 -6.99 15.04
N ARG A 122 4.78 -5.77 15.32
CA ARG A 122 5.46 -4.78 16.18
C ARG A 122 4.52 -4.08 17.16
N ARG A 123 3.55 -4.78 17.71
CA ARG A 123 2.58 -4.22 18.68
C ARG A 123 3.26 -3.57 19.89
N HIS A 124 4.44 -4.07 20.30
CA HIS A 124 5.23 -3.47 21.37
C HIS A 124 5.62 -2.00 21.13
N ARG A 125 5.53 -1.50 19.87
CA ARG A 125 5.78 -0.08 19.54
C ARG A 125 4.58 0.83 19.85
N ILE A 126 3.38 0.28 20.01
CA ILE A 126 2.14 1.05 20.21
C ILE A 126 2.26 2.08 21.35
N PRO A 127 2.72 1.74 22.57
CA PRO A 127 2.82 2.72 23.66
C PRO A 127 3.81 3.85 23.36
N ARG A 128 4.85 3.57 22.58
CA ARG A 128 5.83 4.59 22.17
C ARG A 128 5.23 5.51 21.10
N ILE A 129 4.52 4.97 20.12
CA ILE A 129 3.87 5.74 19.06
C ILE A 129 2.83 6.68 19.68
N ALA A 130 1.99 6.16 20.58
CA ALA A 130 0.98 6.95 21.25
C ALA A 130 1.54 8.16 22.01
N LYS A 131 2.72 8.03 22.62
CA LYS A 131 3.38 9.16 23.29
C LYS A 131 3.92 10.23 22.33
N GLN A 132 4.09 9.88 21.06
CA GLN A 132 4.71 10.75 20.05
C GLN A 132 3.68 11.59 19.27
N LEU A 133 2.39 11.25 19.38
CA LEU A 133 1.31 11.86 18.62
C LEU A 133 0.25 12.45 19.55
N ASP A 134 -0.51 13.41 19.04
CA ASP A 134 -1.75 13.89 19.65
C ASP A 134 -2.94 13.24 18.94
N ARG A 135 -2.85 13.07 17.61
CA ARG A 135 -3.89 12.41 16.83
C ARG A 135 -3.29 11.48 15.75
N LEU A 136 -3.93 10.34 15.52
CA LEU A 136 -3.58 9.38 14.49
C LEU A 136 -4.77 9.11 13.58
N LEU A 137 -4.61 9.36 12.27
CA LEU A 137 -5.63 9.08 11.26
C LEU A 137 -5.33 7.73 10.61
N CYS A 138 -6.19 6.77 10.88
CA CYS A 138 -6.05 5.37 10.52
C CYS A 138 -6.77 5.07 9.20
N VAL A 139 -6.16 4.24 8.35
CA VAL A 139 -6.76 3.83 7.07
C VAL A 139 -7.43 2.46 7.11
N PHE A 140 -7.28 1.73 8.20
CA PHE A 140 -7.98 0.46 8.44
C PHE A 140 -8.86 0.52 9.69
N PRO A 141 -10.07 -0.08 9.65
CA PRO A 141 -11.06 0.03 10.74
C PRO A 141 -10.63 -0.62 12.05
N PHE A 142 -9.70 -1.58 12.01
CA PHE A 142 -9.19 -2.27 13.20
C PHE A 142 -8.05 -1.51 13.90
N GLU A 143 -7.45 -0.51 13.24
CA GLU A 143 -6.26 0.19 13.79
C GLU A 143 -6.57 1.03 15.03
N PRO A 144 -7.70 1.78 15.13
CA PRO A 144 -8.04 2.53 16.34
C PRO A 144 -8.09 1.65 17.59
N GLU A 145 -8.59 0.41 17.50
CA GLU A 145 -8.66 -0.52 18.62
C GLU A 145 -7.28 -0.87 19.19
N LEU A 146 -6.25 -0.91 18.35
CA LEU A 146 -4.87 -1.18 18.79
C LEU A 146 -4.35 -0.10 19.75
N TYR A 147 -4.88 1.11 19.67
CA TYR A 147 -4.47 2.25 20.47
C TYR A 147 -5.47 2.61 21.59
N ALA A 148 -6.60 1.90 21.72
CA ALA A 148 -7.69 2.23 22.63
C ALA A 148 -7.25 2.44 24.10
N ASN A 149 -6.25 1.68 24.59
CA ASN A 149 -5.75 1.75 25.96
C ASN A 149 -4.54 2.69 26.14
N THR A 150 -4.26 3.56 25.16
CA THR A 150 -3.06 4.41 25.17
C THR A 150 -3.35 5.88 25.46
N GLY A 151 -4.62 6.29 25.35
CA GLY A 151 -5.04 7.69 25.42
C GLY A 151 -4.75 8.50 24.15
N LEU A 152 -4.22 7.88 23.07
CA LEU A 152 -4.08 8.52 21.78
C LEU A 152 -5.44 8.62 21.07
N HIS A 153 -5.77 9.80 20.56
CA HIS A 153 -6.95 9.97 19.72
C HIS A 153 -6.70 9.35 18.33
N CYS A 154 -7.53 8.39 17.95
CA CYS A 154 -7.39 7.64 16.69
C CYS A 154 -8.71 7.62 15.95
N ASP A 155 -8.69 8.09 14.68
CA ASP A 155 -9.87 8.12 13.81
C ASP A 155 -9.67 7.22 12.61
N PHE A 156 -10.66 6.40 12.29
CA PHE A 156 -10.71 5.69 11.02
C PHE A 156 -11.28 6.62 9.95
N ILE A 157 -10.44 6.97 8.96
CA ILE A 157 -10.79 7.90 7.88
C ILE A 157 -11.24 7.20 6.59
N GLY A 158 -11.07 5.88 6.48
CA GLY A 158 -11.23 5.11 5.25
C GLY A 158 -9.91 4.91 4.52
N HIS A 159 -9.92 4.11 3.47
CA HIS A 159 -8.71 3.80 2.71
C HIS A 159 -8.75 4.43 1.31
N PRO A 160 -7.74 5.24 0.91
CA PRO A 160 -7.75 5.92 -0.40
C PRO A 160 -7.92 4.97 -1.59
N LEU A 161 -7.29 3.78 -1.55
CA LEU A 161 -7.44 2.79 -2.62
C LEU A 161 -8.89 2.34 -2.82
N ALA A 162 -9.69 2.21 -1.75
CA ALA A 162 -11.07 1.78 -1.87
C ALA A 162 -11.95 2.89 -2.48
N ALA A 163 -11.61 4.15 -2.24
CA ALA A 163 -12.29 5.28 -2.88
C ALA A 163 -11.99 5.37 -4.39
N ASP A 164 -10.75 4.99 -4.79
CA ASP A 164 -10.28 5.09 -6.18
C ASP A 164 -10.62 3.86 -7.03
N ILE A 165 -10.83 2.69 -6.43
CA ILE A 165 -11.06 1.44 -7.15
C ILE A 165 -12.57 1.22 -7.29
N GLN A 166 -13.04 1.16 -8.54
CA GLN A 166 -14.40 0.68 -8.81
C GLN A 166 -14.49 -0.80 -8.44
N PHE A 167 -15.46 -1.16 -7.59
CA PHE A 167 -15.69 -2.56 -7.24
C PHE A 167 -16.25 -3.34 -8.42
N ASN A 168 -15.64 -4.49 -8.69
CA ASN A 168 -16.04 -5.46 -9.74
C ASN A 168 -16.35 -4.79 -11.10
N PRO A 169 -15.36 -4.06 -11.68
CA PRO A 169 -15.56 -3.45 -13.00
C PRO A 169 -15.73 -4.53 -14.08
N ASP A 170 -16.41 -4.18 -15.19
CA ASP A 170 -16.55 -5.10 -16.32
C ASP A 170 -15.15 -5.46 -16.89
N PRO A 171 -14.76 -6.74 -16.90
CA PRO A 171 -13.50 -7.16 -17.48
C PRO A 171 -13.33 -6.75 -18.96
N ALA A 172 -14.44 -6.64 -19.71
CA ALA A 172 -14.41 -6.28 -21.11
C ALA A 172 -13.82 -4.90 -21.37
N ASP A 173 -14.08 -3.91 -20.49
CA ASP A 173 -13.53 -2.57 -20.63
C ASP A 173 -12.00 -2.58 -20.41
N ALA A 174 -11.54 -3.29 -19.39
CA ALA A 174 -10.12 -3.42 -19.10
C ALA A 174 -9.40 -4.23 -20.19
N ARG A 175 -10.03 -5.29 -20.74
CA ARG A 175 -9.50 -6.08 -21.86
C ARG A 175 -9.34 -5.23 -23.11
N ARG A 176 -10.33 -4.39 -23.45
CA ARG A 176 -10.24 -3.44 -24.56
C ARG A 176 -9.11 -2.44 -24.36
N ALA A 177 -9.01 -1.84 -23.18
CA ALA A 177 -7.98 -0.87 -22.86
C ALA A 177 -6.55 -1.45 -22.95
N LEU A 178 -6.40 -2.76 -22.66
CA LEU A 178 -5.13 -3.47 -22.73
C LEU A 178 -4.92 -4.20 -24.07
N ASP A 179 -5.86 -4.08 -25.03
CA ASP A 179 -5.82 -4.79 -26.30
C ASP A 179 -5.66 -6.32 -26.11
N LEU A 180 -6.45 -6.89 -25.19
CA LEU A 180 -6.49 -8.31 -24.86
C LEU A 180 -7.68 -8.98 -25.51
N PRO A 181 -7.65 -10.32 -25.70
CA PRO A 181 -8.81 -11.07 -26.17
C PRO A 181 -10.04 -10.88 -25.30
N MET A 182 -11.20 -10.73 -25.92
CA MET A 182 -12.46 -10.49 -25.24
C MET A 182 -13.03 -11.75 -24.58
N SER A 183 -12.55 -12.94 -24.96
CA SER A 183 -12.92 -14.25 -24.41
C SER A 183 -11.69 -15.04 -24.02
N GLY A 184 -11.88 -16.13 -23.28
CA GLY A 184 -10.80 -16.99 -22.77
C GLY A 184 -10.26 -16.54 -21.39
N PRO A 185 -9.55 -17.46 -20.72
CA PRO A 185 -8.99 -17.19 -19.40
C PRO A 185 -7.76 -16.27 -19.46
N ILE A 186 -7.71 -15.31 -18.56
CA ILE A 186 -6.57 -14.41 -18.39
C ILE A 186 -6.04 -14.55 -16.96
N LEU A 187 -4.76 -14.87 -16.82
CA LEU A 187 -4.05 -14.85 -15.55
C LEU A 187 -3.26 -13.56 -15.40
N GLY A 188 -3.65 -12.72 -14.43
CA GLY A 188 -2.84 -11.61 -13.98
C GLY A 188 -1.67 -12.12 -13.14
N ILE A 189 -0.44 -11.79 -13.52
CA ILE A 189 0.78 -12.27 -12.83
C ILE A 189 1.53 -11.06 -12.29
N LEU A 190 1.49 -10.85 -10.96
CA LEU A 190 2.07 -9.70 -10.28
C LEU A 190 3.20 -10.14 -9.32
N PRO A 191 4.41 -10.34 -9.81
CA PRO A 191 5.51 -10.90 -9.02
C PRO A 191 6.14 -9.91 -8.02
N GLY A 192 5.59 -8.70 -7.91
CA GLY A 192 6.07 -7.62 -7.07
C GLY A 192 6.57 -6.42 -7.86
N SER A 193 6.84 -5.32 -7.16
CA SER A 193 7.35 -4.07 -7.75
C SER A 193 8.86 -3.89 -7.59
N ARG A 194 9.49 -4.66 -6.70
CA ARG A 194 10.92 -4.56 -6.41
C ARG A 194 11.72 -5.59 -7.19
N ASN A 195 12.88 -5.20 -7.69
CA ASN A 195 13.78 -6.10 -8.44
C ASN A 195 14.07 -7.42 -7.69
N ALA A 196 14.31 -7.37 -6.38
CA ALA A 196 14.56 -8.55 -5.56
C ALA A 196 13.34 -9.49 -5.43
N GLU A 197 12.13 -8.95 -5.43
CA GLU A 197 10.88 -9.71 -5.42
C GLU A 197 10.66 -10.38 -6.77
N VAL A 198 10.74 -9.61 -7.85
CA VAL A 198 10.59 -10.09 -9.23
C VAL A 198 11.58 -11.21 -9.53
N LYS A 199 12.87 -11.03 -9.22
CA LYS A 199 13.90 -12.06 -9.42
C LYS A 199 13.61 -13.37 -8.68
N ARG A 200 12.94 -13.28 -7.55
CA ARG A 200 12.64 -14.46 -6.70
C ARG A 200 11.32 -15.13 -7.08
N LEU A 201 10.28 -14.36 -7.38
CA LEU A 201 8.93 -14.87 -7.57
C LEU A 201 8.58 -15.14 -9.03
N LEU A 202 9.06 -14.34 -9.97
CA LEU A 202 8.74 -14.50 -11.39
C LEU A 202 9.08 -15.90 -11.93
N PRO A 203 10.25 -16.51 -11.62
CA PRO A 203 10.53 -17.87 -12.09
C PRO A 203 9.50 -18.89 -11.59
N LEU A 204 9.06 -18.77 -10.33
CA LEU A 204 8.03 -19.64 -9.77
C LEU A 204 6.68 -19.41 -10.44
N PHE A 205 6.30 -18.15 -10.63
CA PHE A 205 5.01 -17.78 -11.25
C PHE A 205 4.95 -18.22 -12.73
N LEU A 206 6.07 -18.16 -13.45
CA LEU A 206 6.14 -18.67 -14.81
C LEU A 206 6.06 -20.21 -14.87
N GLN A 207 6.64 -20.93 -13.90
CA GLN A 207 6.44 -22.38 -13.80
C GLN A 207 4.96 -22.74 -13.53
N VAL A 208 4.29 -21.93 -12.70
CA VAL A 208 2.83 -22.09 -12.49
C VAL A 208 2.08 -21.85 -13.79
N PHE A 209 2.41 -20.74 -14.48
CA PHE A 209 1.79 -20.40 -15.76
C PHE A 209 1.97 -21.51 -16.80
N ASP A 210 3.19 -22.04 -16.96
CA ASP A 210 3.49 -23.11 -17.89
C ASP A 210 2.63 -24.37 -17.60
N ARG A 211 2.48 -24.74 -16.33
CA ARG A 211 1.63 -25.89 -15.93
C ARG A 211 0.15 -25.66 -16.20
N LEU A 212 -0.34 -24.45 -16.02
CA LEU A 212 -1.73 -24.10 -16.33
C LEU A 212 -1.96 -24.04 -17.84
N LEU A 213 -0.97 -23.58 -18.62
CA LEU A 213 -1.02 -23.53 -20.08
C LEU A 213 -1.02 -24.93 -20.70
N ASP A 214 -0.34 -25.92 -20.10
CA ASP A 214 -0.36 -27.32 -20.53
C ASP A 214 -1.80 -27.91 -20.46
N GLU A 215 -2.62 -27.40 -19.54
CA GLU A 215 -4.02 -27.85 -19.36
C GLU A 215 -5.04 -26.99 -20.12
N ASP A 216 -4.76 -25.72 -20.33
CA ASP A 216 -5.60 -24.77 -21.07
C ASP A 216 -4.75 -23.94 -22.02
N PRO A 217 -4.63 -24.38 -23.30
CA PRO A 217 -3.82 -23.70 -24.31
C PRO A 217 -4.29 -22.28 -24.68
N ASP A 218 -5.54 -21.92 -24.34
CA ASP A 218 -6.09 -20.58 -24.57
C ASP A 218 -5.75 -19.59 -23.46
N LEU A 219 -5.07 -20.04 -22.39
CA LEU A 219 -4.66 -19.20 -21.27
C LEU A 219 -3.66 -18.13 -21.69
N ILE A 220 -3.94 -16.88 -21.34
CA ILE A 220 -3.04 -15.75 -21.55
C ILE A 220 -2.55 -15.21 -20.21
N GLY A 221 -1.24 -15.00 -20.10
CA GLY A 221 -0.63 -14.31 -18.96
C GLY A 221 -0.51 -12.80 -19.22
N VAL A 222 -0.84 -11.98 -18.22
CA VAL A 222 -0.59 -10.52 -18.29
C VAL A 222 0.20 -10.06 -17.07
N ILE A 223 1.34 -9.41 -17.32
CA ILE A 223 2.30 -9.03 -16.30
C ILE A 223 2.48 -7.51 -16.27
N PRO A 224 1.96 -6.81 -15.27
CA PRO A 224 2.24 -5.38 -15.12
C PRO A 224 3.63 -5.17 -14.54
N VAL A 225 4.36 -4.17 -15.06
CA VAL A 225 5.68 -3.79 -14.59
C VAL A 225 5.70 -2.36 -14.08
N ALA A 226 6.43 -2.12 -13.00
CA ALA A 226 6.45 -0.82 -12.32
C ALA A 226 7.58 0.10 -12.80
N SER A 227 8.55 -0.40 -13.58
CA SER A 227 9.69 0.39 -14.05
C SER A 227 10.25 -0.17 -15.36
N ASP A 228 10.85 0.72 -16.17
CA ASP A 228 11.50 0.34 -17.45
C ASP A 228 12.63 -0.67 -17.25
N ALA A 229 13.36 -0.57 -16.14
CA ALA A 229 14.45 -1.49 -15.82
C ALA A 229 13.98 -2.95 -15.66
N LEU A 230 12.74 -3.16 -15.16
CA LEU A 230 12.13 -4.48 -15.03
C LEU A 230 11.51 -4.96 -16.35
N THR A 231 11.11 -4.06 -17.23
CA THR A 231 10.41 -4.40 -18.48
C THR A 231 11.24 -5.33 -19.35
N ALA A 232 12.49 -4.94 -19.68
CA ALA A 232 13.37 -5.74 -20.52
C ALA A 232 13.69 -7.10 -19.91
N GLU A 233 13.93 -7.15 -18.59
CA GLU A 233 14.22 -8.42 -17.87
C GLU A 233 13.01 -9.35 -17.94
N ILE A 234 11.80 -8.86 -17.67
CA ILE A 234 10.58 -9.67 -17.68
C ILE A 234 10.25 -10.10 -19.11
N GLN A 235 10.34 -9.20 -20.10
CA GLN A 235 10.11 -9.55 -21.51
C GLN A 235 11.00 -10.69 -21.99
N SER A 236 12.28 -10.67 -21.62
CA SER A 236 13.21 -11.76 -21.98
C SER A 236 12.83 -13.11 -21.36
N LYS A 237 12.24 -13.11 -20.15
CA LYS A 237 11.85 -14.33 -19.43
C LYS A 237 10.53 -14.92 -19.90
N VAL A 238 9.64 -14.10 -20.46
CA VAL A 238 8.35 -14.56 -20.99
C VAL A 238 8.39 -14.91 -22.47
N ALA A 239 9.53 -14.73 -23.14
CA ALA A 239 9.68 -15.02 -24.54
C ALA A 239 9.24 -16.47 -24.87
N GLY A 240 8.42 -16.64 -25.92
CA GLY A 240 7.86 -17.92 -26.33
C GLY A 240 6.60 -18.37 -25.56
N ARG A 241 6.12 -17.59 -24.57
CA ARG A 241 4.86 -17.83 -23.86
C ARG A 241 3.77 -16.85 -24.34
N PRO A 242 2.50 -17.24 -24.31
CA PRO A 242 1.38 -16.32 -24.56
C PRO A 242 1.22 -15.34 -23.36
N CYS A 243 2.27 -14.55 -23.12
CA CYS A 243 2.32 -13.57 -22.04
C CYS A 243 2.49 -12.15 -22.61
N ARG A 244 1.71 -11.22 -22.08
CA ARG A 244 1.83 -9.78 -22.39
C ARG A 244 2.41 -9.04 -21.20
N VAL A 245 3.42 -8.21 -21.44
CA VAL A 245 4.02 -7.32 -20.43
C VAL A 245 3.50 -5.92 -20.67
N VAL A 246 2.93 -5.28 -19.64
CA VAL A 246 2.36 -3.93 -19.73
C VAL A 246 2.99 -3.02 -18.66
N PHE A 247 3.21 -1.75 -19.00
CA PHE A 247 3.84 -0.80 -18.09
C PHE A 247 2.79 -0.06 -17.23
N GLY A 248 2.95 -0.08 -15.93
CA GLY A 248 2.21 0.75 -14.98
C GLY A 248 0.75 0.37 -14.71
N GLN A 249 0.12 -0.48 -15.51
CA GLN A 249 -1.34 -0.68 -15.54
C GLN A 249 -1.82 -1.84 -14.64
N SER A 250 -1.31 -1.94 -13.40
CA SER A 250 -1.63 -3.07 -12.50
C SER A 250 -3.13 -3.24 -12.23
N ARG A 251 -3.85 -2.14 -12.00
CA ARG A 251 -5.30 -2.18 -11.73
C ARG A 251 -6.10 -2.65 -12.95
N GLN A 252 -5.73 -2.18 -14.17
CA GLN A 252 -6.35 -2.64 -15.41
C GLN A 252 -6.06 -4.13 -15.66
N VAL A 253 -4.83 -4.59 -15.37
CA VAL A 253 -4.49 -6.01 -15.44
C VAL A 253 -5.34 -6.84 -14.47
N MET A 254 -5.48 -6.43 -13.21
CA MET A 254 -6.36 -7.09 -12.27
C MET A 254 -7.80 -7.13 -12.80
N ALA A 255 -8.34 -5.99 -13.24
CA ALA A 255 -9.70 -5.88 -13.76
C ALA A 255 -9.96 -6.77 -14.99
N ALA A 256 -8.99 -6.92 -15.90
CA ALA A 256 -9.06 -7.73 -17.10
C ALA A 256 -8.96 -9.24 -16.82
N SER A 257 -8.40 -9.62 -15.65
CA SER A 257 -8.04 -11.01 -15.34
C SER A 257 -9.24 -11.85 -14.89
N THR A 258 -9.22 -13.13 -15.24
CA THR A 258 -10.13 -14.16 -14.69
C THR A 258 -9.70 -14.50 -13.26
N ALA A 259 -8.39 -14.63 -13.02
CA ALA A 259 -7.80 -14.82 -11.70
C ALA A 259 -6.45 -14.09 -11.62
N VAL A 260 -5.99 -13.79 -10.41
CA VAL A 260 -4.75 -13.06 -10.16
C VAL A 260 -3.80 -13.88 -9.28
N LEU A 261 -2.57 -14.07 -9.74
CA LEU A 261 -1.45 -14.60 -8.96
C LEU A 261 -0.51 -13.46 -8.60
N LEU A 262 -0.34 -13.19 -7.32
CA LEU A 262 0.44 -12.04 -6.89
C LEU A 262 1.36 -12.32 -5.71
N ALA A 263 2.37 -11.46 -5.57
CA ALA A 263 3.15 -11.35 -4.35
C ALA A 263 2.29 -10.75 -3.23
N SER A 264 2.51 -11.19 -1.99
CA SER A 264 1.83 -10.59 -0.84
C SER A 264 2.22 -9.11 -0.66
N GLY A 265 1.24 -8.24 -0.42
CA GLY A 265 1.43 -6.80 -0.25
C GLY A 265 0.14 -6.03 -0.52
N THR A 266 0.24 -4.74 -0.79
CA THR A 266 -0.89 -3.86 -1.12
C THR A 266 -1.68 -4.35 -2.34
N ALA A 267 -0.99 -4.98 -3.31
CA ALA A 267 -1.62 -5.56 -4.50
C ALA A 267 -2.68 -6.62 -4.18
N ALA A 268 -2.55 -7.35 -3.05
CA ALA A 268 -3.56 -8.30 -2.61
C ALA A 268 -4.87 -7.59 -2.23
N LEU A 269 -4.78 -6.45 -1.54
CA LEU A 269 -5.94 -5.63 -1.23
C LEU A 269 -6.54 -5.04 -2.52
N GLU A 270 -5.73 -4.45 -3.39
CA GLU A 270 -6.21 -3.89 -4.68
C GLU A 270 -6.96 -4.94 -5.51
N SER A 271 -6.45 -6.17 -5.59
CA SER A 271 -7.08 -7.25 -6.35
C SER A 271 -8.44 -7.65 -5.76
N VAL A 272 -8.55 -7.75 -4.44
CA VAL A 272 -9.82 -8.05 -3.77
C VAL A 272 -10.80 -6.88 -3.90
N LEU A 273 -10.34 -5.64 -3.76
CA LEU A 273 -11.18 -4.45 -3.99
C LEU A 273 -11.67 -4.36 -5.44
N THR A 274 -10.92 -4.92 -6.40
CA THR A 274 -11.35 -5.05 -7.80
C THR A 274 -12.34 -6.22 -8.00
N GLY A 275 -12.61 -7.02 -6.97
CA GLY A 275 -13.52 -8.17 -7.05
C GLY A 275 -12.94 -9.35 -7.85
N ARG A 276 -11.61 -9.51 -7.91
CA ARG A 276 -10.98 -10.60 -8.66
C ARG A 276 -10.48 -11.72 -7.75
N PRO A 277 -10.77 -12.99 -8.12
CA PRO A 277 -10.21 -14.14 -7.42
C PRO A 277 -8.69 -14.07 -7.43
N THR A 278 -8.09 -14.32 -6.28
CA THR A 278 -6.67 -14.03 -6.05
C THR A 278 -5.99 -15.15 -5.28
N VAL A 279 -4.77 -15.47 -5.68
CA VAL A 279 -3.84 -16.31 -4.89
C VAL A 279 -2.61 -15.47 -4.56
N ALA A 280 -2.32 -15.32 -3.29
CA ALA A 280 -1.12 -14.66 -2.81
C ALA A 280 -0.01 -15.68 -2.54
N ALA A 281 1.14 -15.53 -3.20
CA ALA A 281 2.29 -16.38 -2.97
C ALA A 281 3.54 -15.53 -2.69
N TYR A 282 4.25 -15.85 -1.62
CA TYR A 282 5.42 -15.06 -1.23
C TYR A 282 6.58 -15.90 -0.71
N ARG A 283 7.76 -15.59 -1.22
CA ARG A 283 9.04 -16.11 -0.73
C ARG A 283 9.95 -14.95 -0.38
N MET A 284 10.39 -14.88 0.86
CA MET A 284 11.44 -13.95 1.28
C MET A 284 12.78 -14.66 1.43
N ASN A 285 13.85 -13.89 1.66
CA ASN A 285 15.13 -14.47 1.98
C ASN A 285 15.02 -15.40 3.21
N PRO A 286 15.57 -16.63 3.19
CA PRO A 286 15.46 -17.60 4.28
C PRO A 286 15.94 -17.07 5.64
N TRP A 287 17.00 -16.26 5.66
CA TRP A 287 17.52 -15.64 6.89
C TRP A 287 16.53 -14.60 7.45
N THR A 288 15.96 -13.76 6.58
CA THR A 288 14.93 -12.80 6.96
C THR A 288 13.71 -13.52 7.51
N TYR A 289 13.28 -14.60 6.86
CA TYR A 289 12.15 -15.40 7.31
C TYR A 289 12.36 -15.98 8.70
N ARG A 290 13.53 -16.59 8.97
CA ARG A 290 13.85 -17.12 10.30
C ARG A 290 13.80 -16.06 11.40
N LEU A 291 14.19 -14.82 11.09
CA LEU A 291 14.13 -13.69 12.03
C LEU A 291 12.70 -13.18 12.28
N VAL A 292 11.81 -13.36 11.31
CA VAL A 292 10.44 -12.80 11.34
C VAL A 292 9.40 -13.86 11.74
N LYS A 293 9.61 -15.14 11.40
CA LYS A 293 8.65 -16.23 11.62
C LYS A 293 8.11 -16.31 13.06
N GLY A 294 8.96 -16.05 14.08
CA GLY A 294 8.55 -16.06 15.49
C GLY A 294 7.97 -14.73 16.02
N LYS A 295 7.87 -13.73 15.15
CA LYS A 295 7.44 -12.37 15.51
C LYS A 295 6.12 -11.96 14.86
N LEU A 296 5.57 -12.81 13.99
CA LEU A 296 4.25 -12.58 13.43
C LEU A 296 3.22 -12.77 14.55
N GLU A 297 2.43 -11.75 14.78
CA GLU A 297 1.39 -11.69 15.81
C GLU A 297 -0.01 -11.82 15.19
N THR A 298 -0.06 -12.25 13.93
CA THR A 298 -1.30 -12.41 13.16
C THR A 298 -1.36 -13.78 12.52
N GLU A 299 -2.56 -14.33 12.41
CA GLU A 299 -2.86 -15.56 11.71
C GLU A 299 -2.75 -15.39 10.19
N PHE A 300 -3.08 -14.19 9.69
CA PHE A 300 -3.10 -13.87 8.26
C PHE A 300 -1.98 -12.90 7.90
N VAL A 301 -1.39 -13.10 6.71
CA VAL A 301 -0.30 -12.27 6.18
C VAL A 301 -0.82 -11.19 5.24
N THR A 302 -1.92 -11.45 4.52
CA THR A 302 -2.51 -10.49 3.60
C THR A 302 -3.58 -9.64 4.28
N LEU A 303 -3.68 -8.38 3.87
CA LEU A 303 -4.70 -7.45 4.37
C LEU A 303 -6.14 -7.94 4.12
N PRO A 304 -6.50 -8.51 2.95
CA PRO A 304 -7.84 -9.02 2.73
C PRO A 304 -8.26 -10.08 3.74
N ASN A 305 -7.40 -11.06 4.03
CA ASN A 305 -7.70 -12.11 5.01
C ASN A 305 -7.79 -11.54 6.43
N TYR A 306 -6.92 -10.60 6.76
CA TYR A 306 -6.96 -9.93 8.06
C TYR A 306 -8.26 -9.12 8.23
N LEU A 307 -8.67 -8.38 7.21
CA LEU A 307 -9.92 -7.59 7.21
C LEU A 307 -11.18 -8.49 7.22
N ALA A 308 -11.13 -9.63 6.52
CA ALA A 308 -12.22 -10.60 6.50
C ALA A 308 -12.31 -11.45 7.78
N HIS A 309 -11.29 -11.43 8.65
CA HIS A 309 -11.12 -12.34 9.79
C HIS A 309 -11.20 -13.83 9.39
N GLN A 310 -10.84 -14.15 8.14
CA GLN A 310 -10.87 -15.51 7.58
C GLN A 310 -9.99 -15.61 6.33
N ALA A 311 -9.71 -16.84 5.89
CA ALA A 311 -8.98 -17.11 4.66
C ALA A 311 -9.82 -16.82 3.41
N LEU A 312 -10.01 -15.53 3.07
CA LEU A 312 -10.73 -15.08 1.88
C LEU A 312 -9.99 -15.44 0.59
N ILE A 313 -8.66 -15.30 0.62
CA ILE A 313 -7.77 -15.68 -0.48
C ILE A 313 -6.70 -16.67 0.02
N PRO A 314 -6.30 -17.66 -0.80
CA PRO A 314 -5.18 -18.54 -0.46
C PRO A 314 -3.87 -17.77 -0.25
N GLU A 315 -3.19 -18.05 0.88
CA GLU A 315 -1.86 -17.50 1.22
C GLU A 315 -0.82 -18.62 1.21
N LEU A 316 0.03 -18.63 0.21
CA LEU A 316 1.09 -19.63 0.05
C LEU A 316 2.45 -18.99 0.35
N ILE A 317 2.93 -19.18 1.58
CA ILE A 317 4.11 -18.47 2.10
C ILE A 317 5.28 -19.43 2.25
N GLN A 318 6.46 -19.03 1.79
CA GLN A 318 7.72 -19.74 1.91
C GLN A 318 7.68 -21.19 1.36
N ASP A 319 7.76 -22.19 2.23
CA ASP A 319 7.77 -23.60 1.86
C ASP A 319 6.45 -24.10 1.28
N HIS A 320 5.36 -23.41 1.58
CA HIS A 320 4.03 -23.65 1.00
C HIS A 320 3.87 -23.03 -0.40
N ALA A 321 4.70 -22.05 -0.77
CA ALA A 321 4.66 -21.42 -2.10
C ALA A 321 5.35 -22.35 -3.14
N THR A 322 4.79 -23.52 -3.39
CA THR A 322 5.26 -24.45 -4.43
C THR A 322 4.44 -24.32 -5.70
N THR A 323 5.02 -24.67 -6.86
CA THR A 323 4.31 -24.67 -8.15
C THR A 323 3.01 -25.46 -8.05
N GLN A 324 3.03 -26.68 -7.48
CA GLN A 324 1.87 -27.55 -7.34
C GLN A 324 0.78 -26.91 -6.45
N ALA A 325 1.15 -26.37 -5.30
CA ALA A 325 0.18 -25.76 -4.38
C ALA A 325 -0.48 -24.51 -5.00
N ILE A 326 0.30 -23.69 -5.73
CA ILE A 326 -0.24 -22.50 -6.40
C ILE A 326 -1.17 -22.92 -7.55
N VAL A 327 -0.80 -23.91 -8.38
CA VAL A 327 -1.67 -24.45 -9.44
C VAL A 327 -2.98 -24.95 -8.83
N SER A 328 -2.91 -25.78 -7.79
CA SER A 328 -4.12 -26.32 -7.12
C SER A 328 -5.04 -25.22 -6.56
N ALA A 329 -4.48 -24.09 -6.15
CA ALA A 329 -5.26 -22.96 -5.60
C ALA A 329 -5.88 -22.08 -6.70
N ILE A 330 -5.19 -21.87 -7.83
CA ILE A 330 -5.63 -20.92 -8.85
C ILE A 330 -6.45 -21.55 -9.98
N GLN A 331 -6.22 -22.82 -10.28
CA GLN A 331 -6.89 -23.53 -11.36
C GLN A 331 -8.43 -23.56 -11.24
N PRO A 332 -9.02 -23.83 -10.05
CA PRO A 332 -10.48 -23.73 -9.88
C PRO A 332 -11.01 -22.33 -10.20
N GLN A 333 -10.28 -21.28 -9.80
CA GLN A 333 -10.66 -19.90 -10.03
C GLN A 333 -10.66 -19.53 -11.53
N LEU A 334 -9.74 -20.11 -12.32
CA LEU A 334 -9.70 -19.92 -13.77
C LEU A 334 -10.83 -20.65 -14.50
N LYS A 335 -11.25 -21.84 -14.01
CA LYS A 335 -12.29 -22.67 -14.62
C LYS A 335 -13.71 -22.28 -14.21
N GLU A 336 -13.92 -22.01 -12.94
CA GLU A 336 -15.22 -21.74 -12.35
C GLU A 336 -15.55 -20.24 -12.28
N GLY A 337 -14.53 -19.40 -12.42
CA GLY A 337 -14.65 -17.96 -12.25
C GLY A 337 -14.77 -17.54 -10.77
N VAL A 338 -15.34 -16.38 -10.56
CA VAL A 338 -15.52 -15.81 -9.23
C VAL A 338 -16.80 -16.32 -8.56
N SER A 339 -16.70 -16.78 -7.31
CA SER A 339 -17.88 -17.21 -6.54
C SER A 339 -18.64 -16.02 -5.96
N ASP A 340 -19.98 -16.16 -5.83
CA ASP A 340 -20.82 -15.13 -5.19
C ASP A 340 -20.42 -14.86 -3.75
N LEU A 341 -19.98 -15.89 -3.02
CA LEU A 341 -19.50 -15.75 -1.65
C LEU A 341 -18.25 -14.86 -1.57
N PHE A 342 -17.27 -15.09 -2.46
CA PHE A 342 -16.09 -14.24 -2.54
C PHE A 342 -16.47 -12.80 -2.88
N LEU A 343 -17.33 -12.58 -3.86
CA LEU A 343 -17.79 -11.25 -4.24
C LEU A 343 -18.51 -10.53 -3.11
N ALA A 344 -19.37 -11.23 -2.36
CA ALA A 344 -20.06 -10.64 -1.22
C ALA A 344 -19.08 -10.19 -0.13
N GLN A 345 -18.06 -10.99 0.18
CA GLN A 345 -17.04 -10.67 1.17
C GLN A 345 -16.10 -9.55 0.70
N ALA A 346 -15.66 -9.61 -0.55
CA ALA A 346 -14.84 -8.56 -1.16
C ALA A 346 -15.60 -7.22 -1.21
N ARG A 347 -16.89 -7.23 -1.51
CA ARG A 347 -17.77 -6.06 -1.47
C ARG A 347 -17.86 -5.49 -0.06
N SER A 348 -18.07 -6.33 0.95
CA SER A 348 -18.12 -5.90 2.35
C SER A 348 -16.82 -5.20 2.78
N ILE A 349 -15.66 -5.72 2.38
CA ILE A 349 -14.36 -5.06 2.62
C ILE A 349 -14.32 -3.71 1.88
N HIS A 350 -14.70 -3.69 0.61
CA HIS A 350 -14.70 -2.46 -0.19
C HIS A 350 -15.58 -1.38 0.46
N GLU A 351 -16.83 -1.71 0.81
CA GLU A 351 -17.77 -0.78 1.45
C GLU A 351 -17.26 -0.29 2.82
N THR A 352 -16.64 -1.17 3.61
CA THR A 352 -16.05 -0.81 4.91
C THR A 352 -14.90 0.19 4.75
N LEU A 353 -14.06 0.01 3.74
CA LEU A 353 -12.90 0.86 3.48
C LEU A 353 -13.26 2.13 2.70
N THR A 354 -14.37 2.11 1.96
CA THR A 354 -14.83 3.26 1.17
C THR A 354 -15.38 4.35 2.09
N GLY A 355 -15.11 5.61 1.74
CA GLY A 355 -15.62 6.78 2.42
C GLY A 355 -14.98 8.05 1.87
N ASP A 356 -15.48 9.19 2.27
CA ASP A 356 -14.82 10.46 1.98
C ASP A 356 -13.61 10.65 2.91
N VAL A 357 -12.50 9.97 2.52
CA VAL A 357 -11.21 10.01 3.24
C VAL A 357 -10.75 11.45 3.44
N THR A 358 -10.92 12.27 2.40
CA THR A 358 -10.52 13.68 2.41
C THR A 358 -11.33 14.48 3.41
N ALA A 359 -12.67 14.34 3.43
CA ALA A 359 -13.51 15.03 4.38
C ALA A 359 -13.21 14.61 5.81
N ARG A 360 -13.25 13.30 6.09
CA ARG A 360 -13.00 12.79 7.45
C ARG A 360 -11.64 13.20 8.01
N ALA A 361 -10.60 13.15 7.17
CA ALA A 361 -9.26 13.56 7.59
C ALA A 361 -9.18 15.08 7.80
N SER A 362 -9.80 15.88 6.92
CA SER A 362 -9.81 17.34 7.05
C SER A 362 -10.58 17.80 8.31
N ASP A 363 -11.74 17.21 8.56
CA ASP A 363 -12.53 17.50 9.75
C ASP A 363 -11.75 17.17 11.03
N ALA A 364 -11.13 15.97 11.08
CA ALA A 364 -10.29 15.57 12.20
C ALA A 364 -9.07 16.48 12.42
N ILE A 365 -8.47 17.00 11.36
CA ILE A 365 -7.37 17.96 11.45
C ILE A 365 -7.88 19.31 11.97
N LEU A 366 -9.00 19.80 11.45
CA LEU A 366 -9.60 21.07 11.87
C LEU A 366 -10.01 21.02 13.34
N ASP A 367 -10.60 19.92 13.82
CA ASP A 367 -10.94 19.71 15.23
C ASP A 367 -9.72 19.81 16.16
N GLU A 368 -8.55 19.40 15.72
CA GLU A 368 -7.31 19.48 16.52
C GLU A 368 -6.70 20.89 16.50
N LEU A 369 -7.07 21.71 15.52
CA LEU A 369 -6.54 23.08 15.35
C LEU A 369 -7.41 24.16 16.04
N LEU A 370 -8.65 23.86 16.32
CA LEU A 370 -9.64 24.75 16.94
C LEU A 370 -9.79 24.48 18.43
#